data_dc4cc8480eb0a85d621712c43a8d5a83
#
_entry.id   dc4cc8480eb0a85d621712c43a8d5a83
#
_cell.length_a   1.000
_cell.length_b   1.000
_cell.length_c   1.000
_cell.angle_alpha   90.00
_cell.angle_beta   90.00
_cell.angle_gamma   90.00
#
_symmetry.space_group_name_H-M   'P 1'
#
loop_
_entity.id
_entity.type
_entity.pdbx_description
1 polymer ?
#
loop_
_entity_poly.entity_id
_entity_poly.type
_entity_poly.pdbx_seq_one_letter_code
_entity_poly.pdbx_strand_id
1 'polypeptide(L)'
;MFRKEFAALALVLTATQAGAEPLTATRYADFDRYVLALSWQTGFCQSMYDRNRNEPEECRLQQETANKADFLTVHGLWPGLPKSIAARGVDERRWMRYGCATRPVPDMPEVKANRKCQAAETGLSLEMANKLNSVMPGAGGTSCLERYEYAKHGVCFGFDPDSYFGTMVRLNGEIKHSPVGDFLAKHYGQTVSRSDFDAAVARAWGPQSVKAFKLTCNGNPAYLTEMQISLNAATINAPLATSAFLPQPHPGNCGAQFILDKVGH
;
A
#
# COMPACT_ATOMS: atom_id res chain seq x y z
N MET A 1 20.25 -51.27 46.36
CA MET A 1 20.60 -49.96 45.71
C MET A 1 19.77 -49.86 44.42
N PHE A 2 18.64 -49.15 44.46
CA PHE A 2 17.78 -48.93 43.29
C PHE A 2 18.03 -47.52 42.77
N ARG A 3 18.60 -47.39 41.57
CA ARG A 3 18.71 -46.14 40.84
C ARG A 3 17.37 -45.84 40.14
N LYS A 4 16.73 -44.74 40.54
CA LYS A 4 15.57 -44.17 39.85
C LYS A 4 16.08 -43.29 38.72
N GLU A 5 15.84 -43.67 37.49
CA GLU A 5 16.04 -42.79 36.31
C GLU A 5 14.84 -41.89 36.15
N PHE A 6 15.08 -40.58 36.23
CA PHE A 6 14.08 -39.56 35.90
C PHE A 6 14.22 -39.24 34.42
N ALA A 7 13.26 -39.66 33.63
CA ALA A 7 13.10 -39.21 32.23
C ALA A 7 12.51 -37.81 32.23
N ALA A 8 13.31 -36.81 31.85
CA ALA A 8 12.81 -35.46 31.61
C ALA A 8 12.14 -35.38 30.24
N LEU A 9 10.82 -35.19 30.24
CA LEU A 9 10.03 -34.98 29.06
C LEU A 9 10.18 -33.51 28.61
N ALA A 10 11.00 -33.26 27.58
CA ALA A 10 11.15 -31.92 26.99
C ALA A 10 9.90 -31.59 26.14
N LEU A 11 9.05 -30.69 26.64
CA LEU A 11 7.92 -30.16 25.90
C LEU A 11 8.47 -29.16 24.86
N VAL A 12 8.53 -29.56 23.59
CA VAL A 12 8.85 -28.65 22.47
C VAL A 12 7.61 -27.84 22.18
N LEU A 13 7.55 -26.61 22.70
CA LEU A 13 6.57 -25.61 22.29
C LEU A 13 6.95 -25.13 20.87
N THR A 14 6.27 -25.68 19.86
CA THR A 14 6.29 -25.11 18.51
C THR A 14 5.47 -23.82 18.55
N ALA A 15 6.15 -22.67 18.60
CA ALA A 15 5.52 -21.38 18.35
C ALA A 15 5.06 -21.36 16.87
N THR A 16 3.78 -21.61 16.65
CA THR A 16 3.14 -21.30 15.36
C THR A 16 3.20 -19.78 15.21
N GLN A 17 4.06 -19.30 14.31
CA GLN A 17 3.94 -17.93 13.83
C GLN A 17 2.59 -17.85 13.14
N ALA A 18 1.63 -17.17 13.77
CA ALA A 18 0.39 -16.80 13.13
C ALA A 18 0.72 -15.82 12.00
N GLY A 19 1.00 -16.35 10.81
CA GLY A 19 1.02 -15.56 9.59
C GLY A 19 -0.38 -14.96 9.40
N ALA A 20 -0.46 -13.72 8.92
CA ALA A 20 -1.76 -13.14 8.57
C ALA A 20 -2.49 -14.10 7.61
N GLU A 21 -3.80 -14.28 7.85
CA GLU A 21 -4.65 -15.10 6.97
C GLU A 21 -4.57 -14.56 5.53
N PRO A 22 -4.62 -15.44 4.52
CA PRO A 22 -4.53 -15.04 3.12
C PRO A 22 -5.65 -14.08 2.74
N LEU A 23 -5.31 -13.01 2.01
CA LEU A 23 -6.30 -12.10 1.45
C LEU A 23 -7.17 -12.84 0.42
N THR A 24 -8.46 -12.97 0.72
CA THR A 24 -9.41 -13.71 -0.13
C THR A 24 -10.68 -12.90 -0.33
N ALA A 25 -11.03 -12.65 -1.59
CA ALA A 25 -12.31 -12.02 -1.94
C ALA A 25 -13.43 -13.07 -1.86
N THR A 26 -14.48 -12.78 -1.09
CA THR A 26 -15.68 -13.64 -1.01
C THR A 26 -16.77 -13.20 -2.00
N ARG A 27 -16.62 -12.01 -2.60
CA ARG A 27 -17.50 -11.41 -3.62
C ARG A 27 -16.66 -10.71 -4.68
N TYR A 28 -17.14 -10.65 -5.89
CA TYR A 28 -16.47 -9.95 -7.01
C TYR A 28 -15.00 -10.35 -7.21
N ALA A 29 -14.68 -11.63 -6.98
CA ALA A 29 -13.31 -12.15 -7.06
C ALA A 29 -12.76 -12.27 -8.49
N ASP A 30 -13.52 -11.84 -9.51
CA ASP A 30 -13.23 -12.00 -10.94
C ASP A 30 -12.42 -10.84 -11.53
N PHE A 31 -11.51 -10.28 -10.74
CA PHE A 31 -10.50 -9.30 -11.17
C PHE A 31 -9.10 -9.95 -11.24
N ASP A 32 -8.21 -9.35 -12.03
CA ASP A 32 -6.90 -9.94 -12.32
C ASP A 32 -5.72 -9.23 -11.66
N ARG A 33 -5.94 -8.02 -11.09
CA ARG A 33 -4.86 -7.19 -10.52
C ARG A 33 -5.27 -6.46 -9.27
N TYR A 34 -4.26 -6.11 -8.48
CA TYR A 34 -4.32 -5.05 -7.49
C TYR A 34 -3.42 -3.88 -7.90
N VAL A 35 -3.74 -2.68 -7.44
CA VAL A 35 -2.82 -1.55 -7.43
C VAL A 35 -2.43 -1.28 -5.99
N LEU A 36 -1.17 -1.53 -5.65
CA LEU A 36 -0.59 -1.09 -4.38
C LEU A 36 -0.15 0.36 -4.53
N ALA A 37 -0.75 1.26 -3.79
CA ALA A 37 -0.38 2.67 -3.75
C ALA A 37 0.45 2.97 -2.49
N LEU A 38 1.65 3.50 -2.71
CA LEU A 38 2.59 3.89 -1.66
C LEU A 38 2.91 5.37 -1.83
N SER A 39 2.74 6.15 -0.77
CA SER A 39 3.12 7.56 -0.76
C SER A 39 4.61 7.70 -0.42
N TRP A 40 5.30 8.59 -1.11
CA TRP A 40 6.51 9.19 -0.57
C TRP A 40 6.07 10.30 0.38
N GLN A 41 6.06 10.00 1.69
CA GLN A 41 5.33 10.78 2.69
C GLN A 41 5.72 12.25 2.70
N THR A 42 7.01 12.55 2.62
CA THR A 42 7.53 13.92 2.60
C THR A 42 7.02 14.70 1.39
N GLY A 43 7.12 14.12 0.19
CA GLY A 43 6.61 14.74 -1.03
C GLY A 43 5.08 14.83 -1.06
N PHE A 44 4.36 13.85 -0.50
CA PHE A 44 2.92 13.97 -0.32
C PHE A 44 2.57 15.18 0.55
N CYS A 45 3.24 15.35 1.70
CA CYS A 45 3.00 16.48 2.60
C CYS A 45 3.36 17.82 1.93
N GLN A 46 4.49 17.91 1.22
CA GLN A 46 4.85 19.07 0.43
C GLN A 46 3.76 19.41 -0.60
N SER A 47 3.18 18.40 -1.26
CA SER A 47 2.11 18.62 -2.23
C SER A 47 0.83 19.18 -1.63
N MET A 48 0.54 18.91 -0.36
CA MET A 48 -0.58 19.50 0.36
C MET A 48 -0.31 20.98 0.66
N TYR A 49 0.90 21.29 1.10
CA TYR A 49 1.34 22.67 1.33
C TYR A 49 1.28 23.50 0.03
N ASP A 50 1.87 23.02 -1.07
CA ASP A 50 1.91 23.71 -2.37
C ASP A 50 0.53 24.03 -2.93
N ARG A 51 -0.45 23.17 -2.63
CA ARG A 51 -1.83 23.34 -3.09
C ARG A 51 -2.69 24.17 -2.13
N ASN A 52 -2.10 24.75 -1.10
CA ASN A 52 -2.77 25.49 -0.04
C ASN A 52 -3.98 24.71 0.53
N ARG A 53 -3.81 23.40 0.74
CA ARG A 53 -4.81 22.51 1.31
C ARG A 53 -4.61 22.41 2.82
N ASN A 54 -5.70 22.08 3.53
CA ASN A 54 -5.59 21.76 4.95
C ASN A 54 -4.61 20.59 5.11
N GLU A 55 -3.53 20.84 5.83
CA GLU A 55 -2.50 19.87 6.12
C GLU A 55 -3.08 18.75 7.00
N PRO A 56 -3.03 17.48 6.55
CA PRO A 56 -3.50 16.37 7.36
C PRO A 56 -2.58 16.16 8.58
N GLU A 57 -3.15 15.54 9.64
CA GLU A 57 -2.45 15.34 10.90
C GLU A 57 -1.12 14.60 10.74
N GLU A 58 -1.08 13.58 9.91
CA GLU A 58 0.11 12.79 9.61
C GLU A 58 1.26 13.61 9.01
N CYS A 59 0.97 14.75 8.41
CA CYS A 59 2.00 15.66 7.92
C CYS A 59 2.56 16.56 9.01
N ARG A 60 1.71 17.01 9.95
CA ARG A 60 2.17 17.82 11.09
C ARG A 60 3.02 17.01 12.08
N LEU A 61 2.74 15.72 12.21
CA LEU A 61 3.47 14.80 13.10
C LEU A 61 4.70 14.17 12.45
N GLN A 62 4.98 14.53 11.17
CA GLN A 62 6.10 13.94 10.45
C GLN A 62 7.43 14.34 11.08
N GLN A 63 8.22 13.32 11.46
CA GLN A 63 9.54 13.47 12.05
C GLN A 63 10.57 12.67 11.25
N GLU A 64 11.85 13.08 11.35
CA GLU A 64 12.95 12.30 10.79
C GLU A 64 12.99 10.90 11.40
N THR A 65 13.11 9.88 10.54
CA THR A 65 13.27 8.48 10.95
C THR A 65 14.71 8.02 10.79
N ALA A 66 15.11 7.01 11.55
CA ALA A 66 16.43 6.41 11.41
C ALA A 66 16.61 5.74 10.04
N ASN A 67 15.58 5.03 9.59
CA ASN A 67 15.54 4.42 8.26
C ASN A 67 14.75 5.30 7.29
N LYS A 68 15.42 5.92 6.32
CA LYS A 68 14.80 6.83 5.36
C LYS A 68 13.80 6.13 4.41
N ALA A 69 13.86 4.80 4.26
CA ALA A 69 12.84 4.04 3.53
C ALA A 69 11.47 4.05 4.26
N ASP A 70 11.41 4.42 5.55
CA ASP A 70 10.15 4.52 6.29
C ASP A 70 9.25 5.66 5.81
N PHE A 71 9.80 6.61 5.03
CA PHE A 71 8.99 7.61 4.34
C PHE A 71 8.18 7.04 3.16
N LEU A 72 8.43 5.78 2.77
CA LEU A 72 7.55 5.06 1.85
C LEU A 72 6.40 4.45 2.65
N THR A 73 5.26 5.12 2.67
CA THR A 73 4.10 4.76 3.48
C THR A 73 2.98 4.18 2.64
N VAL A 74 2.09 3.40 3.26
CA VAL A 74 0.93 2.82 2.59
C VAL A 74 -0.14 3.89 2.39
N HIS A 75 -0.64 4.01 1.15
CA HIS A 75 -1.87 4.74 0.84
C HIS A 75 -3.04 3.76 0.76
N GLY A 76 -2.94 2.69 -0.02
CA GLY A 76 -3.99 1.69 -0.17
C GLY A 76 -3.61 0.51 -1.05
N LEU A 77 -4.51 -0.50 -1.09
CA LEU A 77 -4.45 -1.65 -1.99
C LEU A 77 -5.79 -1.78 -2.74
N TRP A 78 -5.79 -1.49 -4.03
CA TRP A 78 -7.01 -1.31 -4.81
C TRP A 78 -7.21 -2.48 -5.78
N PRO A 79 -8.25 -3.32 -5.57
CA PRO A 79 -8.62 -4.33 -6.55
C PRO A 79 -9.01 -3.69 -7.88
N GLY A 80 -8.59 -4.29 -8.99
CA GLY A 80 -9.00 -3.91 -10.33
C GLY A 80 -10.51 -4.05 -10.52
N LEU A 81 -11.01 -3.54 -11.64
CA LEU A 81 -12.43 -3.64 -12.00
C LEU A 81 -12.83 -5.12 -12.17
N PRO A 82 -13.76 -5.65 -11.36
CA PRO A 82 -14.28 -7.00 -11.54
C PRO A 82 -14.99 -7.15 -12.89
N LYS A 83 -14.78 -8.25 -13.59
CA LYS A 83 -15.38 -8.53 -14.91
C LYS A 83 -16.90 -8.52 -14.86
N SER A 84 -17.48 -9.03 -13.79
CA SER A 84 -18.93 -9.03 -13.53
C SER A 84 -19.50 -7.62 -13.36
N ILE A 85 -18.71 -6.67 -12.85
CA ILE A 85 -19.08 -5.26 -12.73
C ILE A 85 -18.89 -4.53 -14.07
N ALA A 86 -17.78 -4.82 -14.77
CA ALA A 86 -17.53 -4.28 -16.12
C ALA A 86 -18.66 -4.66 -17.11
N ALA A 87 -19.13 -5.92 -17.05
CA ALA A 87 -20.25 -6.41 -17.87
C ALA A 87 -21.56 -5.64 -17.63
N ARG A 88 -21.67 -4.86 -16.56
CA ARG A 88 -22.81 -3.99 -16.25
C ARG A 88 -22.59 -2.53 -16.70
N GLY A 89 -21.58 -2.28 -17.54
CA GLY A 89 -21.30 -0.96 -18.12
C GLY A 89 -20.48 -0.03 -17.24
N VAL A 90 -19.75 -0.55 -16.27
CA VAL A 90 -18.80 0.22 -15.48
C VAL A 90 -17.43 0.17 -16.17
N ASP A 91 -16.84 1.33 -16.42
CA ASP A 91 -15.47 1.46 -16.92
C ASP A 91 -14.44 1.63 -15.80
N GLU A 92 -13.15 1.45 -16.13
CA GLU A 92 -12.01 1.58 -15.18
C GLU A 92 -11.98 2.95 -14.50
N ARG A 93 -12.27 4.04 -15.20
CA ARG A 93 -12.26 5.40 -14.65
C ARG A 93 -13.30 5.55 -13.56
N ARG A 94 -14.52 5.06 -13.82
CA ARG A 94 -15.62 5.08 -12.87
C ARG A 94 -15.33 4.18 -11.67
N TRP A 95 -14.77 2.98 -11.91
CA TRP A 95 -14.37 2.07 -10.86
C TRP A 95 -13.30 2.69 -9.93
N MET A 96 -12.22 3.22 -10.50
CA MET A 96 -11.16 3.88 -9.73
C MET A 96 -11.66 5.09 -8.94
N ARG A 97 -12.66 5.80 -9.46
CA ARG A 97 -13.23 6.97 -8.78
C ARG A 97 -14.09 6.58 -7.59
N TYR A 98 -14.96 5.60 -7.73
CA TYR A 98 -16.01 5.30 -6.75
C TYR A 98 -15.80 3.97 -6.00
N GLY A 99 -15.03 3.03 -6.54
CA GLY A 99 -14.82 1.71 -5.94
C GLY A 99 -16.14 1.01 -5.60
N CYS A 100 -16.26 0.54 -4.39
CA CYS A 100 -17.45 -0.15 -3.86
C CYS A 100 -18.73 0.69 -3.92
N ALA A 101 -18.64 2.03 -3.95
CA ALA A 101 -19.80 2.91 -4.11
C ALA A 101 -20.27 3.03 -5.58
N THR A 102 -19.63 2.32 -6.52
CA THR A 102 -20.05 2.30 -7.92
C THR A 102 -21.37 1.54 -8.07
N ARG A 103 -22.39 2.16 -8.64
CA ARG A 103 -23.58 1.40 -9.08
C ARG A 103 -23.18 0.55 -10.31
N PRO A 104 -23.49 -0.71 -10.40
CA PRO A 104 -24.51 -1.47 -9.68
C PRO A 104 -24.03 -2.31 -8.48
N VAL A 105 -22.89 -1.98 -7.84
CA VAL A 105 -22.54 -2.61 -6.56
C VAL A 105 -23.58 -2.13 -5.54
N PRO A 106 -24.33 -3.02 -4.88
CA PRO A 106 -25.44 -2.61 -4.04
C PRO A 106 -24.96 -1.97 -2.72
N ASP A 107 -25.70 -0.93 -2.32
CA ASP A 107 -25.84 -0.41 -0.96
C ASP A 107 -24.58 0.09 -0.22
N MET A 108 -23.54 0.47 -0.97
CA MET A 108 -22.37 1.13 -0.38
C MET A 108 -22.47 2.65 -0.58
N PRO A 109 -22.63 3.43 0.50
CA PRO A 109 -22.62 4.88 0.39
C PRO A 109 -21.24 5.37 -0.04
N GLU A 110 -21.22 6.40 -0.89
CA GLU A 110 -19.97 7.08 -1.24
C GLU A 110 -19.41 7.80 -0.01
N VAL A 111 -18.20 7.44 0.40
CA VAL A 111 -17.44 8.18 1.39
C VAL A 111 -16.61 9.24 0.68
N LYS A 112 -16.80 10.50 1.04
CA LYS A 112 -16.03 11.61 0.46
C LYS A 112 -14.64 11.70 1.09
N ALA A 113 -13.62 11.98 0.26
CA ALA A 113 -12.24 12.07 0.72
C ALA A 113 -11.97 13.13 1.81
N ASN A 114 -12.81 14.16 1.90
CA ASN A 114 -12.75 15.16 2.97
C ASN A 114 -13.61 14.82 4.22
N ARG A 115 -14.19 13.62 4.26
CA ARG A 115 -15.05 13.12 5.35
C ARG A 115 -14.78 11.64 5.63
N LYS A 116 -13.53 11.24 5.60
CA LYS A 116 -13.09 9.84 5.71
C LYS A 116 -13.60 9.18 7.00
N CYS A 117 -13.59 9.90 8.12
CA CYS A 117 -14.08 9.41 9.42
C CYS A 117 -15.61 9.19 9.48
N GLN A 118 -16.38 9.54 8.44
CA GLN A 118 -17.79 9.16 8.33
C GLN A 118 -17.98 7.72 7.83
N ALA A 119 -16.92 7.09 7.28
CA ALA A 119 -16.95 5.67 6.99
C ALA A 119 -17.05 4.86 8.30
N ALA A 120 -17.68 3.70 8.22
CA ALA A 120 -17.75 2.77 9.33
C ALA A 120 -16.34 2.36 9.78
N GLU A 121 -16.23 2.01 11.05
CA GLU A 121 -15.02 1.39 11.58
C GLU A 121 -14.74 0.08 10.85
N THR A 122 -13.47 -0.21 10.64
CA THR A 122 -13.03 -1.38 9.86
C THR A 122 -13.17 -2.69 10.63
N GLY A 123 -13.18 -2.63 11.97
CA GLY A 123 -13.19 -3.82 12.81
C GLY A 123 -11.83 -4.50 12.94
N LEU A 124 -10.73 -3.77 12.66
CA LEU A 124 -9.36 -4.26 12.85
C LEU A 124 -9.12 -4.74 14.29
N SER A 125 -8.36 -5.84 14.42
CA SER A 125 -7.78 -6.21 15.70
C SER A 125 -6.81 -5.12 16.18
N LEU A 126 -6.64 -4.98 17.50
CA LEU A 126 -5.71 -4.01 18.06
C LEU A 126 -4.26 -4.25 17.58
N GLU A 127 -3.88 -5.51 17.42
CA GLU A 127 -2.56 -5.88 16.90
C GLU A 127 -2.37 -5.38 15.47
N MET A 128 -3.36 -5.60 14.59
CA MET A 128 -3.28 -5.15 13.20
C MET A 128 -3.37 -3.63 13.09
N ALA A 129 -4.20 -2.97 13.88
CA ALA A 129 -4.26 -1.51 13.93
C ALA A 129 -2.90 -0.89 14.29
N ASN A 130 -2.18 -1.46 15.28
CA ASN A 130 -0.84 -1.00 15.64
C ASN A 130 0.18 -1.23 14.51
N LYS A 131 0.15 -2.39 13.85
CA LYS A 131 1.01 -2.66 12.69
C LYS A 131 0.72 -1.70 11.54
N LEU A 132 -0.56 -1.46 11.25
CA LEU A 132 -0.98 -0.56 10.19
C LEU A 132 -0.53 0.88 10.46
N ASN A 133 -0.72 1.40 11.67
CA ASN A 133 -0.31 2.75 12.06
C ASN A 133 1.19 3.01 11.84
N SER A 134 2.03 1.98 11.96
CA SER A 134 3.47 2.12 11.71
C SER A 134 3.85 2.32 10.24
N VAL A 135 2.97 1.99 9.30
CA VAL A 135 3.22 2.07 7.85
C VAL A 135 2.21 2.93 7.10
N MET A 136 1.08 3.27 7.72
CA MET A 136 0.02 4.13 7.17
C MET A 136 -0.27 5.27 8.15
N PRO A 137 0.53 6.35 8.14
CA PRO A 137 0.41 7.44 9.13
C PRO A 137 -0.97 8.10 9.16
N GLY A 138 -1.75 8.04 8.09
CA GLY A 138 -3.13 8.53 8.03
C GLY A 138 -4.18 7.56 8.60
N ALA A 139 -3.78 6.37 9.11
CA ALA A 139 -4.69 5.44 9.75
C ALA A 139 -5.05 5.90 11.16
N GLY A 140 -6.31 5.79 11.53
CA GLY A 140 -6.80 6.27 12.82
C GLY A 140 -6.84 7.79 12.95
N GLY A 141 -6.80 8.27 14.20
CA GLY A 141 -6.79 9.71 14.53
C GLY A 141 -7.90 10.50 13.84
N THR A 142 -7.56 11.66 13.33
CA THR A 142 -8.48 12.56 12.60
C THR A 142 -8.48 12.31 11.09
N SER A 143 -7.53 11.55 10.56
CA SER A 143 -7.41 11.26 9.12
C SER A 143 -8.26 10.08 8.66
N CYS A 144 -8.40 9.03 9.49
CA CYS A 144 -9.23 7.83 9.21
C CYS A 144 -9.04 7.27 7.79
N LEU A 145 -7.80 7.24 7.30
CA LEU A 145 -7.50 6.80 5.94
C LEU A 145 -7.88 5.34 5.75
N GLU A 146 -7.64 4.50 6.75
CA GLU A 146 -7.98 3.08 6.75
C GLU A 146 -9.48 2.83 6.55
N ARG A 147 -10.36 3.63 7.18
CA ARG A 147 -11.81 3.53 7.01
C ARG A 147 -12.22 3.86 5.58
N TYR A 148 -11.64 4.93 5.03
CA TYR A 148 -11.90 5.37 3.67
C TYR A 148 -11.46 4.34 2.64
N GLU A 149 -10.24 3.83 2.77
CA GLU A 149 -9.67 2.83 1.87
C GLU A 149 -10.44 1.50 1.92
N TYR A 150 -10.82 1.05 3.12
CA TYR A 150 -11.61 -0.15 3.28
C TYR A 150 -13.03 0.01 2.74
N ALA A 151 -13.72 1.11 3.05
CA ALA A 151 -15.04 1.40 2.52
C ALA A 151 -15.07 1.46 0.99
N LYS A 152 -13.99 2.01 0.39
CA LYS A 152 -13.91 2.19 -1.06
C LYS A 152 -13.40 0.97 -1.80
N HIS A 153 -12.49 0.19 -1.21
CA HIS A 153 -11.72 -0.83 -1.93
C HIS A 153 -11.75 -2.23 -1.28
N GLY A 154 -12.29 -2.37 -0.07
CA GLY A 154 -12.28 -3.63 0.67
C GLY A 154 -13.66 -4.24 0.89
N VAL A 155 -14.58 -3.44 1.41
CA VAL A 155 -15.85 -3.94 1.99
C VAL A 155 -16.75 -4.69 0.99
N CYS A 156 -16.84 -4.25 -0.26
CA CYS A 156 -17.68 -4.92 -1.26
C CYS A 156 -17.13 -6.26 -1.73
N PHE A 157 -15.83 -6.47 -1.60
CA PHE A 157 -15.19 -7.75 -1.88
C PHE A 157 -15.38 -8.76 -0.75
N GLY A 158 -15.83 -8.30 0.42
CA GLY A 158 -15.95 -9.12 1.63
C GLY A 158 -14.59 -9.58 2.14
N PHE A 159 -13.55 -8.76 1.97
CA PHE A 159 -12.26 -9.01 2.59
C PHE A 159 -12.38 -8.96 4.11
N ASP A 160 -11.69 -9.86 4.79
CA ASP A 160 -11.41 -9.71 6.19
C ASP A 160 -10.50 -8.50 6.41
N PRO A 161 -10.81 -7.57 7.36
CA PRO A 161 -10.01 -6.37 7.54
C PRO A 161 -8.56 -6.64 7.92
N ASP A 162 -8.29 -7.59 8.83
CA ASP A 162 -6.94 -7.91 9.27
C ASP A 162 -6.12 -8.50 8.12
N SER A 163 -6.71 -9.37 7.29
CA SER A 163 -6.07 -9.91 6.09
C SER A 163 -5.80 -8.84 5.03
N TYR A 164 -6.75 -7.91 4.83
CA TYR A 164 -6.62 -6.84 3.85
C TYR A 164 -5.48 -5.87 4.20
N PHE A 165 -5.48 -5.35 5.41
CA PHE A 165 -4.43 -4.44 5.87
C PHE A 165 -3.12 -5.17 6.16
N GLY A 166 -3.17 -6.41 6.64
CA GLY A 166 -1.99 -7.26 6.82
C GLY A 166 -1.23 -7.50 5.50
N THR A 167 -1.96 -7.66 4.40
CA THR A 167 -1.36 -7.75 3.05
C THR A 167 -0.65 -6.44 2.68
N MET A 168 -1.22 -5.27 2.99
CA MET A 168 -0.57 -3.98 2.74
C MET A 168 0.72 -3.81 3.57
N VAL A 169 0.67 -4.16 4.86
CA VAL A 169 1.82 -4.11 5.77
C VAL A 169 2.95 -4.99 5.23
N ARG A 170 2.63 -6.22 4.83
CA ARG A 170 3.60 -7.17 4.25
C ARG A 170 4.21 -6.64 2.96
N LEU A 171 3.39 -6.21 2.00
CA LEU A 171 3.87 -5.70 0.70
C LEU A 171 4.74 -4.45 0.87
N ASN A 172 4.35 -3.51 1.75
CA ASN A 172 5.16 -2.34 2.06
C ASN A 172 6.52 -2.76 2.64
N GLY A 173 6.54 -3.72 3.57
CA GLY A 173 7.77 -4.27 4.13
C GLY A 173 8.67 -4.91 3.06
N GLU A 174 8.11 -5.72 2.16
CA GLU A 174 8.86 -6.34 1.08
C GLU A 174 9.48 -5.30 0.13
N ILE A 175 8.76 -4.22 -0.19
CA ILE A 175 9.31 -3.11 -1.02
C ILE A 175 10.41 -2.37 -0.25
N LYS A 176 10.21 -2.02 1.01
CA LYS A 176 11.20 -1.33 1.83
C LYS A 176 12.51 -2.11 2.00
N HIS A 177 12.42 -3.44 2.12
CA HIS A 177 13.59 -4.32 2.28
C HIS A 177 14.15 -4.86 0.95
N SER A 178 13.82 -4.24 -0.18
CA SER A 178 14.31 -4.57 -1.51
C SER A 178 15.34 -3.54 -1.99
N PRO A 179 16.05 -3.81 -3.10
CA PRO A 179 16.88 -2.83 -3.79
C PRO A 179 16.19 -1.50 -4.11
N VAL A 180 14.84 -1.47 -4.20
CA VAL A 180 14.06 -0.23 -4.36
C VAL A 180 14.05 0.56 -3.06
N GLY A 181 13.79 -0.08 -1.92
CA GLY A 181 13.86 0.57 -0.60
C GLY A 181 15.25 1.12 -0.29
N ASP A 182 16.30 0.34 -0.59
CA ASP A 182 17.70 0.77 -0.46
C ASP A 182 17.99 2.01 -1.32
N PHE A 183 17.49 2.02 -2.57
CA PHE A 183 17.63 3.17 -3.47
C PHE A 183 16.96 4.41 -2.90
N LEU A 184 15.72 4.30 -2.43
CA LEU A 184 14.96 5.41 -1.85
C LEU A 184 15.64 5.96 -0.58
N ALA A 185 16.09 5.08 0.31
CA ALA A 185 16.78 5.47 1.54
C ALA A 185 18.10 6.19 1.25
N LYS A 186 18.91 5.67 0.31
CA LYS A 186 20.20 6.20 -0.05
C LYS A 186 20.09 7.61 -0.68
N HIS A 187 19.03 7.85 -1.44
CA HIS A 187 18.87 9.10 -2.17
C HIS A 187 17.85 10.08 -1.54
N TYR A 188 17.53 9.87 -0.27
CA TYR A 188 16.66 10.78 0.49
C TYR A 188 17.16 12.22 0.41
N GLY A 189 16.30 13.16 0.06
CA GLY A 189 16.62 14.58 -0.13
C GLY A 189 17.40 14.90 -1.40
N GLN A 190 17.50 13.99 -2.36
CA GLN A 190 18.30 14.17 -3.57
C GLN A 190 17.42 14.12 -4.83
N THR A 191 17.94 14.74 -5.90
CA THR A 191 17.43 14.53 -7.26
C THR A 191 17.98 13.21 -7.80
N VAL A 192 17.08 12.39 -8.34
CA VAL A 192 17.41 11.08 -8.92
C VAL A 192 16.94 10.99 -10.36
N SER A 193 17.56 10.11 -11.14
CA SER A 193 17.07 9.81 -12.48
C SER A 193 16.00 8.70 -12.45
N ARG A 194 15.05 8.76 -13.37
CA ARG A 194 14.08 7.70 -13.58
C ARG A 194 14.77 6.39 -13.97
N SER A 195 15.83 6.45 -14.76
CA SER A 195 16.60 5.26 -15.16
C SER A 195 17.28 4.56 -13.98
N ASP A 196 17.79 5.30 -12.98
CA ASP A 196 18.40 4.68 -11.79
C ASP A 196 17.35 4.02 -10.90
N PHE A 197 16.17 4.63 -10.77
CA PHE A 197 15.03 4.00 -10.11
C PHE A 197 14.62 2.71 -10.82
N ASP A 198 14.46 2.76 -12.15
CA ASP A 198 14.08 1.60 -12.96
C ASP A 198 15.13 0.48 -12.87
N ALA A 199 16.42 0.83 -12.79
CA ALA A 199 17.50 -0.12 -12.54
C ALA A 199 17.41 -0.76 -11.14
N ALA A 200 16.96 -0.03 -10.11
CA ALA A 200 16.72 -0.60 -8.78
C ALA A 200 15.56 -1.61 -8.81
N VAL A 201 14.46 -1.30 -9.51
CA VAL A 201 13.34 -2.24 -9.72
C VAL A 201 13.81 -3.49 -10.47
N ALA A 202 14.58 -3.31 -11.55
CA ALA A 202 15.10 -4.42 -12.35
C ALA A 202 16.05 -5.35 -11.55
N ARG A 203 16.84 -4.78 -10.65
CA ARG A 203 17.70 -5.58 -9.74
C ARG A 203 16.87 -6.38 -8.74
N ALA A 204 15.76 -5.83 -8.28
CA ALA A 204 14.91 -6.51 -7.31
C ALA A 204 14.13 -7.69 -7.92
N TRP A 205 13.50 -7.49 -9.09
CA TRP A 205 12.51 -8.43 -9.63
C TRP A 205 12.61 -8.68 -11.14
N GLY A 206 13.69 -8.23 -11.78
CA GLY A 206 13.89 -8.36 -13.23
C GLY A 206 13.33 -7.19 -14.05
N PRO A 207 13.83 -6.99 -15.29
CA PRO A 207 13.55 -5.80 -16.10
C PRO A 207 12.08 -5.64 -16.51
N GLN A 208 11.33 -6.74 -16.66
CA GLN A 208 9.90 -6.70 -16.99
C GLN A 208 9.04 -6.10 -15.88
N SER A 209 9.50 -6.15 -14.61
CA SER A 209 8.78 -5.58 -13.47
C SER A 209 8.75 -4.04 -13.48
N VAL A 210 9.67 -3.40 -14.19
CA VAL A 210 9.73 -1.93 -14.32
C VAL A 210 8.41 -1.35 -14.83
N LYS A 211 7.76 -2.03 -15.78
CA LYS A 211 6.48 -1.59 -16.37
C LYS A 211 5.30 -1.62 -15.39
N ALA A 212 5.46 -2.25 -14.23
CA ALA A 212 4.43 -2.28 -13.18
C ALA A 212 4.43 -1.01 -12.31
N PHE A 213 5.47 -0.18 -12.39
CA PHE A 213 5.67 0.98 -11.53
C PHE A 213 5.25 2.26 -12.24
N LYS A 214 4.25 2.94 -11.67
CA LYS A 214 3.80 4.27 -12.06
C LYS A 214 4.18 5.26 -10.98
N LEU A 215 4.97 6.28 -11.35
CA LEU A 215 5.42 7.32 -10.43
C LEU A 215 4.63 8.61 -10.65
N THR A 216 4.09 9.17 -9.56
CA THR A 216 3.38 10.45 -9.56
C THR A 216 4.24 11.49 -8.88
N CYS A 217 4.49 12.59 -9.59
CA CYS A 217 5.22 13.74 -9.10
C CYS A 217 4.35 14.99 -9.07
N ASN A 218 4.72 15.95 -8.20
CA ASN A 218 4.16 17.28 -8.13
C ASN A 218 5.29 18.33 -8.15
N GLY A 219 4.94 19.61 -8.31
CA GLY A 219 5.89 20.73 -8.22
C GLY A 219 6.76 20.97 -9.45
N ASN A 220 7.52 22.06 -9.37
CA ASN A 220 8.58 22.43 -10.33
C ASN A 220 9.73 23.11 -9.55
N PRO A 221 10.85 22.40 -9.34
CA PRO A 221 11.19 21.07 -9.86
C PRO A 221 10.28 19.95 -9.33
N ALA A 222 10.13 18.88 -10.12
CA ALA A 222 9.23 17.79 -9.82
C ALA A 222 9.77 16.93 -8.65
N TYR A 223 8.91 16.61 -7.68
CA TYR A 223 9.21 15.72 -6.56
C TYR A 223 8.21 14.57 -6.48
N LEU A 224 8.68 13.39 -6.06
CA LEU A 224 7.86 12.18 -5.93
C LEU A 224 6.81 12.36 -4.82
N THR A 225 5.55 12.03 -5.13
CA THR A 225 4.45 12.03 -4.16
C THR A 225 3.87 10.64 -3.94
N GLU A 226 3.79 9.83 -4.99
CA GLU A 226 3.17 8.50 -4.93
C GLU A 226 3.80 7.54 -5.94
N MET A 227 3.87 6.28 -5.55
CA MET A 227 4.24 5.16 -6.37
C MET A 227 3.09 4.16 -6.40
N GLN A 228 2.52 3.88 -7.57
CA GLN A 228 1.51 2.85 -7.77
C GLN A 228 2.15 1.64 -8.44
N ILE A 229 1.92 0.46 -7.86
CA ILE A 229 2.49 -0.80 -8.32
C ILE A 229 1.36 -1.75 -8.70
N SER A 230 1.32 -2.18 -9.97
CA SER A 230 0.33 -3.14 -10.44
C SER A 230 0.77 -4.57 -10.13
N LEU A 231 -0.02 -5.26 -9.31
CA LEU A 231 0.26 -6.60 -8.82
C LEU A 231 -0.76 -7.62 -9.33
N ASN A 232 -0.30 -8.82 -9.64
CA ASN A 232 -1.12 -9.95 -10.05
C ASN A 232 -1.97 -10.47 -8.88
N ALA A 233 -3.30 -10.47 -9.06
CA ALA A 233 -4.22 -10.94 -8.02
C ALA A 233 -3.99 -12.42 -7.66
N ALA A 234 -3.57 -13.26 -8.61
CA ALA A 234 -3.33 -14.67 -8.36
C ALA A 234 -2.12 -14.95 -7.44
N THR A 235 -1.22 -13.98 -7.29
CA THR A 235 0.01 -14.14 -6.48
C THR A 235 0.04 -13.22 -5.27
N ILE A 236 -1.06 -12.53 -4.96
CA ILE A 236 -1.10 -11.49 -3.92
C ILE A 236 -0.69 -11.99 -2.53
N ASN A 237 -0.92 -13.25 -2.23
CA ASN A 237 -0.58 -13.89 -0.96
C ASN A 237 0.83 -14.51 -0.91
N ALA A 238 1.55 -14.50 -2.03
CA ALA A 238 2.92 -14.97 -2.11
C ALA A 238 3.93 -13.82 -1.94
N PRO A 239 5.19 -14.09 -1.58
CA PRO A 239 6.26 -13.10 -1.63
C PRO A 239 6.41 -12.49 -3.03
N LEU A 240 6.84 -11.22 -3.09
CA LEU A 240 7.03 -10.52 -4.35
C LEU A 240 8.14 -11.19 -5.18
N ALA A 241 7.75 -11.71 -6.32
CA ALA A 241 8.63 -12.27 -7.35
C ALA A 241 8.29 -11.64 -8.69
N THR A 242 9.07 -11.87 -9.73
CA THR A 242 8.85 -11.33 -11.08
C THR A 242 7.40 -11.53 -11.58
N SER A 243 6.80 -12.69 -11.32
CA SER A 243 5.42 -13.02 -11.72
C SER A 243 4.34 -12.24 -10.97
N ALA A 244 4.70 -11.55 -9.88
CA ALA A 244 3.77 -10.72 -9.12
C ALA A 244 3.47 -9.38 -9.81
N PHE A 245 4.28 -8.96 -10.79
CA PHE A 245 4.18 -7.63 -11.40
C PHE A 245 3.46 -7.68 -12.76
N LEU A 246 2.44 -6.83 -12.91
CA LEU A 246 1.70 -6.67 -14.18
C LEU A 246 1.97 -5.29 -14.78
N PRO A 247 2.15 -5.18 -16.11
CA PRO A 247 2.40 -3.89 -16.73
C PRO A 247 1.22 -2.93 -16.55
N GLN A 248 1.53 -1.65 -16.41
CA GLN A 248 0.58 -0.54 -16.42
C GLN A 248 0.62 0.20 -17.75
N PRO A 249 -0.50 0.83 -18.20
CA PRO A 249 -0.55 1.53 -19.47
C PRO A 249 0.32 2.80 -19.50
N HIS A 250 0.59 3.40 -18.34
CA HIS A 250 1.33 4.65 -18.22
C HIS A 250 2.36 4.60 -17.09
N PRO A 251 3.60 5.11 -17.32
CA PRO A 251 4.66 5.12 -16.31
C PRO A 251 4.46 6.20 -15.23
N GLY A 252 3.44 7.05 -15.33
CA GLY A 252 3.19 8.21 -14.48
C GLY A 252 3.61 9.52 -15.14
N ASN A 253 3.76 10.56 -14.31
CA ASN A 253 4.11 11.92 -14.76
C ASN A 253 5.47 12.41 -14.22
N CYS A 254 6.21 11.61 -13.47
CA CYS A 254 7.58 11.94 -13.13
C CYS A 254 8.42 11.94 -14.41
N GLY A 255 9.17 13.01 -14.63
CA GLY A 255 10.07 13.16 -15.79
C GLY A 255 11.30 12.26 -15.69
N ALA A 256 12.31 12.58 -16.55
CA ALA A 256 13.58 11.86 -16.52
C ALA A 256 14.36 12.04 -15.20
N GLN A 257 14.08 13.11 -14.46
CA GLN A 257 14.61 13.37 -13.12
C GLN A 257 13.47 13.82 -12.18
N PHE A 258 13.59 13.48 -10.90
CA PHE A 258 12.67 13.92 -9.85
C PHE A 258 13.38 13.92 -8.49
N ILE A 259 12.83 14.64 -7.54
CA ILE A 259 13.37 14.77 -6.19
C ILE A 259 12.70 13.73 -5.28
N LEU A 260 13.49 13.04 -4.46
CA LEU A 260 13.03 12.34 -3.28
C LEU A 260 13.06 13.33 -2.12
N ASP A 261 11.96 14.05 -1.93
CA ASP A 261 11.87 15.13 -0.99
C ASP A 261 12.14 14.69 0.46
N LYS A 262 12.56 15.60 1.32
CA LYS A 262 12.90 15.35 2.73
C LYS A 262 11.99 16.14 3.67
N VAL A 263 11.99 15.79 4.95
CA VAL A 263 11.28 16.56 6.00
C VAL A 263 11.79 17.99 6.06
N GLY A 264 10.87 18.96 6.21
CA GLY A 264 11.20 20.35 6.53
C GLY A 264 11.50 21.23 5.32
N HIS A 265 10.77 21.05 4.24
CA HIS A 265 10.71 22.03 3.14
C HIS A 265 9.61 23.04 3.34
#